data_bec26ebcb17c5c8895449895f84cbaac
#
_entry.id   bec26ebcb17c5c8895449895f84cbaac
#
_cell.length_a   1.000
_cell.length_b   1.000
_cell.length_c   1.000
_cell.angle_alpha   90.00
_cell.angle_beta   90.00
_cell.angle_gamma   90.00
#
_symmetry.space_group_name_H-M   'P 1'
#
loop_
_entity.id
_entity.type
_entity.pdbx_description
1 polymer ?
#
loop_
_entity_poly.entity_id
_entity_poly.type
_entity_poly.pdbx_seq_one_letter_code
_entity_poly.pdbx_strand_id
1 'polypeptide(L)'
;MNSNADKPISRFPVPALQDLPDDVRGRILDVQEKSGFVPNVFLTLAHRPDEFRAFFAYHDALMEKESGLTKAEREMIVVATSGANGCTYCVVAHGAILRIYAKNPRVADQVAVNYRKADITPRQRAMLDFAMKVCTDSVALDENDFAKL
;
A
#
# COMPACT_ATOMS: atom_id res chain seq x y z
N MET A 1 -10.20 -28.71 -2.19
CA MET A 1 -11.46 -27.98 -2.02
C MET A 1 -11.14 -26.57 -1.53
N ASN A 2 -11.40 -25.55 -2.34
CA ASN A 2 -11.07 -24.15 -2.02
C ASN A 2 -12.09 -23.60 -1.01
N SER A 3 -11.79 -23.69 0.28
CA SER A 3 -12.64 -23.20 1.38
C SER A 3 -12.68 -21.64 1.48
N ASN A 4 -12.09 -20.93 0.53
CA ASN A 4 -11.98 -19.46 0.55
C ASN A 4 -12.98 -18.75 -0.39
N ALA A 5 -13.69 -19.47 -1.26
CA ALA A 5 -14.59 -18.87 -2.24
C ALA A 5 -15.85 -18.22 -1.62
N ASP A 6 -16.25 -18.64 -0.42
CA ASP A 6 -17.49 -18.21 0.23
C ASP A 6 -17.29 -17.21 1.38
N LYS A 7 -16.06 -16.80 1.67
CA LYS A 7 -15.84 -15.81 2.73
C LYS A 7 -16.09 -14.39 2.22
N PRO A 8 -16.94 -13.61 2.91
CA PRO A 8 -17.16 -12.22 2.54
C PRO A 8 -15.85 -11.42 2.65
N ILE A 9 -15.59 -10.52 1.71
CA ILE A 9 -14.40 -9.67 1.70
C ILE A 9 -14.42 -8.60 2.80
N SER A 10 -15.59 -8.34 3.38
CA SER A 10 -15.80 -7.37 4.46
C SER A 10 -16.84 -7.87 5.44
N ARG A 11 -16.75 -7.40 6.69
CA ARG A 11 -17.80 -7.57 7.70
C ARG A 11 -18.98 -6.61 7.48
N PHE A 12 -18.76 -5.53 6.75
CA PHE A 12 -19.77 -4.57 6.35
C PHE A 12 -20.36 -4.95 5.00
N PRO A 13 -21.58 -4.52 4.69
CA PRO A 13 -22.16 -4.72 3.36
C PRO A 13 -21.23 -4.15 2.27
N VAL A 14 -21.06 -4.89 1.20
CA VAL A 14 -20.37 -4.40 0.00
C VAL A 14 -21.45 -4.01 -0.99
N PRO A 15 -21.58 -2.70 -1.33
CA PRO A 15 -22.59 -2.23 -2.26
C PRO A 15 -22.38 -2.83 -3.66
N ALA A 16 -23.46 -3.08 -4.39
CA ALA A 16 -23.35 -3.40 -5.80
C ALA A 16 -22.90 -2.14 -6.60
N LEU A 17 -22.12 -2.32 -7.65
CA LEU A 17 -21.54 -1.19 -8.37
C LEU A 17 -22.58 -0.20 -8.92
N GLN A 18 -23.76 -0.72 -9.34
CA GLN A 18 -24.85 0.11 -9.83
C GLN A 18 -25.48 1.02 -8.76
N ASP A 19 -25.32 0.68 -7.48
CA ASP A 19 -25.91 1.41 -6.35
C ASP A 19 -24.95 2.51 -5.81
N LEU A 20 -23.72 2.56 -6.36
CA LEU A 20 -22.71 3.53 -5.97
C LEU A 20 -22.90 4.88 -6.67
N PRO A 21 -22.49 5.99 -6.03
CA PRO A 21 -22.36 7.28 -6.71
C PRO A 21 -21.47 7.16 -7.95
N ASP A 22 -21.79 7.93 -8.99
CA ASP A 22 -21.14 7.83 -10.29
C ASP A 22 -19.62 7.99 -10.26
N ASP A 23 -19.11 8.92 -9.45
CA ASP A 23 -17.68 9.17 -9.29
C ASP A 23 -16.94 8.01 -8.59
N VAL A 24 -17.55 7.40 -7.57
CA VAL A 24 -16.99 6.22 -6.88
C VAL A 24 -16.99 5.02 -7.82
N ARG A 25 -18.11 4.78 -8.49
CA ARG A 25 -18.24 3.72 -9.49
C ARG A 25 -17.23 3.89 -10.63
N GLY A 26 -17.14 5.11 -11.18
CA GLY A 26 -16.19 5.42 -12.25
C GLY A 26 -14.76 5.09 -11.86
N ARG A 27 -14.31 5.52 -10.68
CA ARG A 27 -12.96 5.19 -10.18
C ARG A 27 -12.71 3.69 -10.03
N ILE A 28 -13.69 2.93 -9.56
CA ILE A 28 -13.58 1.46 -9.45
C ILE A 28 -13.43 0.82 -10.83
N LEU A 29 -14.24 1.26 -11.80
CA LEU A 29 -14.18 0.76 -13.17
C LEU A 29 -12.86 1.10 -13.87
N ASP A 30 -12.32 2.30 -13.66
CA ASP A 30 -11.02 2.72 -14.18
C ASP A 30 -9.89 1.82 -13.66
N VAL A 31 -9.95 1.44 -12.38
CA VAL A 31 -8.97 0.50 -11.80
C VAL A 31 -9.15 -0.90 -12.36
N GLN A 32 -10.39 -1.36 -12.53
CA GLN A 32 -10.69 -2.65 -13.16
C GLN A 32 -10.15 -2.72 -14.59
N GLU A 33 -10.33 -1.66 -15.38
CA GLU A 33 -9.81 -1.59 -16.74
C GLU A 33 -8.28 -1.69 -16.78
N LYS A 34 -7.59 -0.97 -15.89
CA LYS A 34 -6.12 -0.90 -15.84
C LYS A 34 -5.47 -2.18 -15.30
N SER A 35 -6.08 -2.82 -14.30
CA SER A 35 -5.49 -3.95 -13.58
C SER A 35 -6.09 -5.31 -13.94
N GLY A 36 -7.23 -5.33 -14.66
CA GLY A 36 -7.97 -6.55 -14.99
C GLY A 36 -8.84 -7.10 -13.85
N PHE A 37 -8.86 -6.45 -12.69
CA PHE A 37 -9.69 -6.83 -11.54
C PHE A 37 -9.96 -5.63 -10.62
N VAL A 38 -10.94 -5.75 -9.72
CA VAL A 38 -11.19 -4.75 -8.68
C VAL A 38 -10.52 -5.20 -7.38
N PRO A 39 -9.51 -4.47 -6.87
CA PRO A 39 -8.94 -4.79 -5.56
C PRO A 39 -9.99 -4.65 -4.44
N ASN A 40 -10.00 -5.60 -3.50
CA ASN A 40 -11.01 -5.65 -2.43
C ASN A 40 -11.09 -4.36 -1.58
N VAL A 41 -9.99 -3.62 -1.45
CA VAL A 41 -9.99 -2.34 -0.72
C VAL A 41 -10.95 -1.32 -1.31
N PHE A 42 -11.09 -1.27 -2.65
CA PHE A 42 -12.05 -0.38 -3.30
C PHE A 42 -13.49 -0.75 -2.96
N LEU A 43 -13.83 -2.04 -3.05
CA LEU A 43 -15.17 -2.53 -2.74
C LEU A 43 -15.51 -2.35 -1.26
N THR A 44 -14.56 -2.60 -0.38
CA THR A 44 -14.75 -2.46 1.07
C THR A 44 -14.96 -1.01 1.48
N LEU A 45 -14.16 -0.08 0.95
CA LEU A 45 -14.30 1.35 1.24
C LEU A 45 -15.53 1.99 0.59
N ALA A 46 -16.01 1.44 -0.52
CA ALA A 46 -17.22 1.94 -1.21
C ALA A 46 -18.50 1.88 -0.34
N HIS A 47 -18.48 1.10 0.76
CA HIS A 47 -19.54 1.12 1.78
C HIS A 47 -19.82 2.53 2.33
N ARG A 48 -18.80 3.40 2.35
CA ARG A 48 -18.88 4.79 2.84
C ARG A 48 -18.27 5.74 1.80
N PRO A 49 -19.05 6.22 0.85
CA PRO A 49 -18.55 6.98 -0.30
C PRO A 49 -17.73 8.22 0.05
N ASP A 50 -18.08 8.96 1.11
CA ASP A 50 -17.30 10.15 1.50
C ASP A 50 -15.94 9.79 2.06
N GLU A 51 -15.85 8.72 2.84
CA GLU A 51 -14.57 8.20 3.32
C GLU A 51 -13.73 7.61 2.20
N PHE A 52 -14.35 6.93 1.23
CA PHE A 52 -13.70 6.47 0.01
C PHE A 52 -13.02 7.63 -0.73
N ARG A 53 -13.74 8.74 -0.95
CA ARG A 53 -13.19 9.93 -1.61
C ARG A 53 -12.01 10.52 -0.85
N ALA A 54 -12.18 10.73 0.47
CA ALA A 54 -11.14 11.29 1.33
C ALA A 54 -9.90 10.39 1.38
N PHE A 55 -10.08 9.09 1.52
CA PHE A 55 -8.98 8.11 1.54
C PHE A 55 -8.19 8.13 0.23
N PHE A 56 -8.87 8.03 -0.91
CA PHE A 56 -8.15 7.99 -2.19
C PHE A 56 -7.57 9.35 -2.59
N ALA A 57 -8.16 10.46 -2.19
CA ALA A 57 -7.53 11.78 -2.37
C ALA A 57 -6.21 11.88 -1.59
N TYR A 58 -6.19 11.40 -0.35
CA TYR A 58 -4.97 11.37 0.46
C TYR A 58 -3.95 10.36 -0.08
N HIS A 59 -4.39 9.17 -0.45
CA HIS A 59 -3.55 8.14 -1.08
C HIS A 59 -2.84 8.67 -2.33
N ASP A 60 -3.57 9.31 -3.23
CA ASP A 60 -3.01 9.84 -4.48
C ASP A 60 -2.00 10.96 -4.22
N ALA A 61 -2.30 11.83 -3.23
CA ALA A 61 -1.37 12.86 -2.81
C ALA A 61 -0.04 12.31 -2.27
N LEU A 62 -0.08 11.15 -1.61
CA LEU A 62 1.12 10.48 -1.09
C LEU A 62 1.84 9.64 -2.15
N MET A 63 1.10 8.88 -2.95
CA MET A 63 1.67 7.84 -3.79
C MET A 63 1.95 8.29 -5.22
N GLU A 64 1.21 9.27 -5.75
CA GLU A 64 1.31 9.68 -7.15
C GLU A 64 2.00 11.03 -7.36
N LYS A 65 1.99 11.93 -6.37
CA LYS A 65 2.59 13.25 -6.48
C LYS A 65 4.12 13.14 -6.60
N GLU A 66 4.73 13.95 -7.46
CA GLU A 66 6.18 14.07 -7.54
C GLU A 66 6.77 14.59 -6.23
N SER A 67 7.83 13.94 -5.76
CA SER A 67 8.57 14.30 -4.55
C SER A 67 10.00 13.74 -4.60
N GLY A 68 10.76 13.91 -3.52
CA GLY A 68 12.10 13.31 -3.36
C GLY A 68 12.14 11.79 -3.31
N LEU A 69 10.99 11.11 -3.25
CA LEU A 69 10.88 9.66 -3.29
C LEU A 69 10.35 9.19 -4.65
N THR A 70 10.97 8.17 -5.21
CA THR A 70 10.46 7.47 -6.39
C THR A 70 9.20 6.65 -6.04
N LYS A 71 8.40 6.27 -7.05
CA LYS A 71 7.24 5.37 -6.83
C LYS A 71 7.65 4.04 -6.18
N ALA A 72 8.78 3.47 -6.59
CA ALA A 72 9.32 2.26 -5.99
C ALA A 72 9.66 2.45 -4.49
N GLU A 73 10.26 3.56 -4.12
CA GLU A 73 10.62 3.85 -2.72
C GLU A 73 9.39 4.03 -1.83
N ARG A 74 8.33 4.67 -2.34
CA ARG A 74 7.06 4.75 -1.62
C ARG A 74 6.46 3.38 -1.37
N GLU A 75 6.47 2.52 -2.40
CA GLU A 75 6.01 1.14 -2.26
C GLU A 75 6.89 0.31 -1.30
N MET A 76 8.22 0.54 -1.27
CA MET A 76 9.10 -0.07 -0.27
C MET A 76 8.69 0.29 1.15
N ILE A 77 8.36 1.55 1.42
CA ILE A 77 7.87 2.00 2.73
C ILE A 77 6.59 1.27 3.09
N VAL A 78 5.61 1.22 2.16
CA VAL A 78 4.34 0.52 2.40
C VAL A 78 4.57 -0.96 2.69
N VAL A 79 5.41 -1.63 1.89
CA VAL A 79 5.69 -3.07 2.07
C VAL A 79 6.38 -3.35 3.40
N ALA A 80 7.41 -2.57 3.77
CA ALA A 80 8.15 -2.76 5.01
C ALA A 80 7.25 -2.57 6.25
N THR A 81 6.51 -1.46 6.29
CA THR A 81 5.62 -1.15 7.43
C THR A 81 4.43 -2.09 7.49
N SER A 82 3.92 -2.54 6.35
CA SER A 82 2.86 -3.55 6.28
C SER A 82 3.32 -4.91 6.78
N GLY A 83 4.57 -5.30 6.49
CA GLY A 83 5.19 -6.51 7.00
C GLY A 83 5.29 -6.49 8.53
N ALA A 84 5.76 -5.37 9.09
CA ALA A 84 5.83 -5.16 10.54
C ALA A 84 4.46 -5.24 11.23
N ASN A 85 3.43 -4.71 10.57
CA ASN A 85 2.05 -4.74 11.07
C ASN A 85 1.30 -6.05 10.77
N GLY A 86 1.93 -7.03 10.12
CA GLY A 86 1.32 -8.31 9.78
C GLY A 86 0.18 -8.20 8.75
N CYS A 87 0.12 -7.13 7.96
CA CYS A 87 -0.91 -6.92 6.95
C CYS A 87 -0.62 -7.72 5.67
N THR A 88 -1.05 -8.98 5.61
CA THR A 88 -0.84 -9.84 4.45
C THR A 88 -1.40 -9.24 3.15
N TYR A 89 -2.60 -8.65 3.19
CA TYR A 89 -3.19 -8.01 2.01
C TYR A 89 -2.31 -6.89 1.46
N CYS A 90 -1.82 -6.01 2.33
CA CYS A 90 -0.99 -4.87 1.93
C CYS A 90 0.36 -5.35 1.36
N VAL A 91 1.00 -6.32 2.01
CA VAL A 91 2.28 -6.90 1.53
C VAL A 91 2.12 -7.50 0.14
N VAL A 92 1.04 -8.25 -0.12
CA VAL A 92 0.79 -8.87 -1.42
C VAL A 92 0.47 -7.81 -2.49
N ALA A 93 -0.46 -6.89 -2.22
CA ALA A 93 -0.91 -5.89 -3.18
C ALA A 93 0.21 -4.90 -3.54
N HIS A 94 0.79 -4.24 -2.54
CA HIS A 94 1.87 -3.27 -2.74
C HIS A 94 3.19 -3.94 -3.15
N GLY A 95 3.43 -5.17 -2.72
CA GLY A 95 4.57 -5.96 -3.19
C GLY A 95 4.52 -6.25 -4.69
N ALA A 96 3.33 -6.48 -5.26
CA ALA A 96 3.18 -6.62 -6.71
C ALA A 96 3.54 -5.32 -7.44
N ILE A 97 3.06 -4.18 -6.95
CA ILE A 97 3.35 -2.85 -7.51
C ILE A 97 4.85 -2.52 -7.36
N LEU A 98 5.44 -2.81 -6.22
CA LEU A 98 6.87 -2.61 -5.96
C LEU A 98 7.74 -3.37 -6.98
N ARG A 99 7.42 -4.63 -7.27
CA ARG A 99 8.17 -5.42 -8.27
C ARG A 99 8.15 -4.76 -9.65
N ILE A 100 7.01 -4.17 -10.03
CA ILE A 100 6.85 -3.47 -11.32
C ILE A 100 7.72 -2.20 -11.34
N TYR A 101 7.61 -1.34 -10.35
CA TYR A 101 8.33 -0.06 -10.32
C TYR A 101 9.84 -0.22 -10.11
N ALA A 102 10.24 -1.16 -9.26
CA ALA A 102 11.65 -1.45 -9.02
C ALA A 102 12.29 -2.31 -10.13
N LYS A 103 11.50 -2.90 -11.02
CA LYS A 103 11.96 -3.87 -12.05
C LYS A 103 12.81 -5.00 -11.43
N ASN A 104 12.47 -5.40 -10.20
CA ASN A 104 13.16 -6.44 -9.44
C ASN A 104 12.12 -7.40 -8.84
N PRO A 105 12.07 -8.68 -9.30
CA PRO A 105 11.05 -9.63 -8.87
C PRO A 105 11.15 -10.07 -7.41
N ARG A 106 12.30 -9.87 -6.77
CA ARG A 106 12.59 -10.34 -5.40
C ARG A 106 12.55 -9.27 -4.33
N VAL A 107 12.62 -7.98 -4.70
CA VAL A 107 12.78 -6.88 -3.74
C VAL A 107 11.64 -6.82 -2.73
N ALA A 108 10.41 -7.08 -3.16
CA ALA A 108 9.24 -7.00 -2.29
C ALA A 108 9.29 -8.05 -1.17
N ASP A 109 9.67 -9.28 -1.49
CA ASP A 109 9.78 -10.36 -0.52
C ASP A 109 10.91 -10.10 0.48
N GLN A 110 12.06 -9.63 -0.03
CA GLN A 110 13.20 -9.25 0.81
C GLN A 110 12.84 -8.13 1.79
N VAL A 111 12.18 -7.08 1.29
CA VAL A 111 11.77 -5.93 2.12
C VAL A 111 10.72 -6.33 3.15
N ALA A 112 9.73 -7.13 2.77
CA ALA A 112 8.67 -7.59 3.67
C ALA A 112 9.20 -8.46 4.82
N VAL A 113 10.18 -9.32 4.52
CA VAL A 113 10.71 -10.28 5.50
C VAL A 113 11.81 -9.64 6.36
N ASN A 114 12.76 -8.96 5.73
CA ASN A 114 13.86 -8.31 6.43
C ASN A 114 14.55 -7.26 5.55
N TYR A 115 14.03 -6.05 5.50
CA TYR A 115 14.57 -4.97 4.68
C TYR A 115 16.05 -4.66 4.97
N ARG A 116 16.54 -4.91 6.20
CA ARG A 116 17.95 -4.67 6.57
C ARG A 116 18.92 -5.56 5.82
N LYS A 117 18.46 -6.73 5.36
CA LYS A 117 19.23 -7.70 4.57
C LYS A 117 18.81 -7.72 3.09
N ALA A 118 17.85 -6.88 2.70
CA ALA A 118 17.42 -6.77 1.32
C ALA A 118 18.52 -6.17 0.42
N ASP A 119 18.48 -6.54 -0.85
CA ASP A 119 19.34 -6.00 -1.90
C ASP A 119 18.84 -4.62 -2.35
N ILE A 120 19.07 -3.63 -1.50
CA ILE A 120 18.66 -2.23 -1.65
C ILE A 120 19.83 -1.30 -1.35
N THR A 121 19.75 -0.06 -1.83
CA THR A 121 20.82 0.93 -1.64
C THR A 121 20.93 1.38 -0.16
N PRO A 122 22.09 1.92 0.26
CA PRO A 122 22.24 2.52 1.59
C PRO A 122 21.20 3.60 1.89
N ARG A 123 20.88 4.46 0.88
CA ARG A 123 19.83 5.48 1.00
C ARG A 123 18.46 4.88 1.26
N GLN A 124 18.09 3.85 0.50
CA GLN A 124 16.82 3.15 0.71
C GLN A 124 16.75 2.47 2.07
N ARG A 125 17.87 1.96 2.57
CA ARG A 125 17.96 1.38 3.91
C ARG A 125 17.73 2.43 4.99
N ALA A 126 18.38 3.61 4.89
CA ALA A 126 18.17 4.71 5.83
C ALA A 126 16.71 5.19 5.83
N MET A 127 16.12 5.34 4.64
CA MET A 127 14.71 5.66 4.45
C MET A 127 13.79 4.63 5.16
N LEU A 128 14.07 3.33 5.02
CA LEU A 128 13.27 2.30 5.65
C LEU A 128 13.52 2.20 7.16
N ASP A 129 14.74 2.44 7.65
CA ASP A 129 15.02 2.54 9.09
C ASP A 129 14.20 3.66 9.73
N PHE A 130 14.13 4.82 9.08
CA PHE A 130 13.29 5.93 9.54
C PHE A 130 11.80 5.57 9.50
N ALA A 131 11.29 5.07 8.38
CA ALA A 131 9.89 4.69 8.23
C ALA A 131 9.47 3.62 9.24
N MET A 132 10.33 2.66 9.52
CA MET A 132 10.09 1.62 10.52
C MET A 132 10.08 2.18 11.93
N LYS A 133 10.97 3.12 12.27
CA LYS A 133 10.96 3.79 13.57
C LYS A 133 9.69 4.62 13.76
N VAL A 134 9.25 5.38 12.74
CA VAL A 134 7.95 6.07 12.75
C VAL A 134 6.81 5.09 13.01
N CYS A 135 6.83 3.92 12.35
CA CYS A 135 5.76 2.94 12.44
C CYS A 135 5.69 2.22 13.79
N THR A 136 6.84 1.92 14.41
CA THR A 136 6.91 1.03 15.59
C THR A 136 7.22 1.74 16.89
N ASP A 137 7.87 2.91 16.84
CA ASP A 137 8.30 3.67 18.03
C ASP A 137 8.47 5.16 17.68
N SER A 138 7.37 5.81 17.29
CA SER A 138 7.39 7.22 16.86
C SER A 138 7.82 8.19 17.97
N VAL A 139 7.64 7.81 19.23
CA VAL A 139 8.04 8.63 20.37
C VAL A 139 9.56 8.71 20.54
N ALA A 140 10.29 7.69 20.07
CA ALA A 140 11.74 7.64 20.14
C ALA A 140 12.46 8.37 18.97
N LEU A 141 11.74 9.05 18.08
CA LEU A 141 12.35 9.82 16.99
C LEU A 141 13.12 11.03 17.57
N ASP A 142 14.33 11.25 17.04
CA ASP A 142 15.20 12.36 17.43
C ASP A 142 15.88 13.01 16.19
N GLU A 143 16.63 14.10 16.41
CA GLU A 143 17.34 14.84 15.37
C GLU A 143 18.34 13.97 14.58
N ASN A 144 18.91 12.92 15.20
CA ASN A 144 19.85 12.03 14.52
C ASN A 144 19.14 11.14 13.50
N ASP A 145 17.84 10.86 13.68
CA ASP A 145 17.07 10.10 12.72
C ASP A 145 16.82 10.92 11.44
N PHE A 146 16.52 12.21 11.62
CA PHE A 146 16.35 13.13 10.49
C PHE A 146 17.69 13.41 9.77
N ALA A 147 18.78 13.51 10.51
CA ALA A 147 20.10 13.74 9.91
C ALA A 147 20.61 12.62 9.00
N LYS A 148 20.00 11.43 9.06
CA LYS A 148 20.34 10.27 8.20
C LYS A 148 19.59 10.24 6.87
N LEU A 149 18.59 11.09 6.71
CA LEU A 149 17.76 11.18 5.50
C LEU A 149 18.38 12.11 4.46
#